data_75795ba4235c04f3b9c9d295d49fce28
#
_entry.id   75795ba4235c04f3b9c9d295d49fce28
#
_cell.length_a   1.000
_cell.length_b   1.000
_cell.length_c   1.000
_cell.angle_alpha   90.00
_cell.angle_beta   90.00
_cell.angle_gamma   90.00
#
_symmetry.space_group_name_H-M   'P 1'
#
loop_
_entity.id
_entity.type
_entity.pdbx_description
1 polymer ?
#
loop_
_entity_poly.entity_id
_entity_poly.type
_entity_poly.pdbx_seq_one_letter_code
_entity_poly.pdbx_strand_id
1 'polypeptide(L)'
;MITFILPNFSGGGAERVVVNFIIGLHQQKVDVEIIVFNNNGPLVSDIPEGVTIHNLKTDTLRRSIFAIIGKLKSLNSRVIFSTFGYINVALLLFRFFLPKETKIWIREANLPSISLPNNPRPKLMNILYRLLYKKSDRLICTSERMKNEFILDFFI
;
A
#
# COMPACT_ATOMS: atom_id res chain seq x y z
N MET A 1 15.26 -5.02 2.33
CA MET A 1 14.19 -5.42 1.41
C MET A 1 12.97 -4.55 1.65
N ILE A 2 12.33 -4.08 0.57
CA ILE A 2 11.07 -3.32 0.57
C ILE A 2 10.02 -4.15 -0.15
N THR A 3 8.83 -4.30 0.45
CA THR A 3 7.72 -5.04 -0.15
C THR A 3 6.59 -4.09 -0.52
N PHE A 4 6.25 -4.05 -1.80
CA PHE A 4 5.13 -3.29 -2.32
C PHE A 4 3.87 -4.15 -2.35
N ILE A 5 2.71 -3.54 -2.04
CA ILE A 5 1.42 -4.24 -2.10
C ILE A 5 0.50 -3.51 -3.06
N LEU A 6 0.02 -4.23 -4.08
CA LEU A 6 -0.88 -3.75 -5.12
C LEU A 6 -2.08 -4.70 -5.27
N PRO A 7 -3.24 -4.21 -5.71
CA PRO A 7 -4.33 -5.10 -6.11
C PRO A 7 -3.98 -5.88 -7.40
N ASN A 8 -3.45 -5.19 -8.39
CA ASN A 8 -3.06 -5.73 -9.70
C ASN A 8 -2.16 -4.72 -10.44
N PHE A 9 -1.94 -4.94 -11.73
CA PHE A 9 -1.16 -4.07 -12.63
C PHE A 9 -2.04 -3.38 -13.69
N SER A 10 -3.25 -2.95 -13.34
CA SER A 10 -4.27 -2.44 -14.28
C SER A 10 -3.91 -1.16 -15.04
N GLY A 11 -2.87 -0.45 -14.62
CA GLY A 11 -2.38 0.72 -15.36
C GLY A 11 -2.95 2.06 -14.89
N GLY A 12 -3.60 2.09 -13.74
CA GLY A 12 -3.99 3.34 -13.08
C GLY A 12 -2.79 4.17 -12.61
N GLY A 13 -3.02 5.45 -12.34
CA GLY A 13 -1.93 6.35 -11.91
C GLY A 13 -1.23 5.91 -10.62
N ALA A 14 -1.96 5.29 -9.69
CA ALA A 14 -1.38 4.79 -8.44
C ALA A 14 -0.46 3.59 -8.67
N GLU A 15 -0.88 2.64 -9.51
CA GLU A 15 -0.09 1.47 -9.89
C GLU A 15 1.17 1.90 -10.65
N ARG A 16 1.05 2.83 -11.61
CA ARG A 16 2.20 3.32 -12.38
C ARG A 16 3.26 3.99 -11.50
N VAL A 17 2.83 4.78 -10.50
CA VAL A 17 3.76 5.38 -9.54
C VAL A 17 4.53 4.30 -8.77
N VAL A 18 3.85 3.23 -8.32
CA VAL A 18 4.51 2.13 -7.62
C VAL A 18 5.48 1.38 -8.53
N VAL A 19 5.08 1.08 -9.77
CA VAL A 19 5.97 0.44 -10.76
C VAL A 19 7.21 1.29 -11.00
N ASN A 20 7.07 2.61 -11.15
CA ASN A 20 8.22 3.51 -11.31
C ASN A 20 9.14 3.52 -10.07
N PHE A 21 8.58 3.45 -8.85
CA PHE A 21 9.40 3.29 -7.64
C PHE A 21 10.16 1.98 -7.64
N ILE A 22 9.52 0.88 -8.02
CA ILE A 22 10.14 -0.44 -8.10
C ILE A 22 11.31 -0.41 -9.08
N ILE A 23 11.10 0.13 -10.29
CA ILE A 23 12.16 0.28 -11.31
C ILE A 23 13.34 1.10 -10.76
N GLY A 24 13.06 2.28 -10.19
CA GLY A 24 14.12 3.16 -9.67
C GLY A 24 14.89 2.53 -8.51
N LEU A 25 14.22 1.84 -7.60
CA LEU A 25 14.88 1.14 -6.48
C LEU A 25 15.70 -0.05 -6.97
N HIS A 26 15.17 -0.83 -7.92
CA HIS A 26 15.88 -1.96 -8.51
C HIS A 26 17.17 -1.49 -9.21
N GLN A 27 17.12 -0.40 -9.98
CA GLN A 27 18.30 0.21 -10.59
C GLN A 27 19.37 0.62 -9.57
N GLN A 28 18.93 1.02 -8.36
CA GLN A 28 19.82 1.34 -7.23
C GLN A 28 20.25 0.10 -6.41
N LYS A 29 19.99 -1.11 -6.92
CA LYS A 29 20.30 -2.38 -6.25
C LYS A 29 19.65 -2.54 -4.86
N VAL A 30 18.51 -1.92 -4.65
CA VAL A 30 17.68 -2.13 -3.46
C VAL A 30 16.83 -3.38 -3.67
N ASP A 31 16.85 -4.29 -2.72
CA ASP A 31 16.00 -5.48 -2.76
C ASP A 31 14.53 -5.08 -2.66
N VAL A 32 13.75 -5.43 -3.69
CA VAL A 32 12.31 -5.16 -3.77
C VAL A 32 11.54 -6.41 -4.12
N GLU A 33 10.38 -6.56 -3.52
CA GLU A 33 9.40 -7.61 -3.83
C GLU A 33 8.00 -7.03 -3.93
N ILE A 34 7.12 -7.71 -4.62
CA ILE A 34 5.75 -7.26 -4.84
C ILE A 34 4.79 -8.35 -4.39
N ILE A 35 3.77 -8.00 -3.62
CA ILE A 35 2.61 -8.83 -3.35
C ILE A 35 1.43 -8.25 -4.13
N VAL A 36 0.80 -9.05 -4.98
CA VAL A 36 -0.40 -8.66 -5.73
C VAL A 36 -1.56 -9.62 -5.44
N PHE A 37 -2.78 -9.10 -5.49
CA PHE A 37 -3.96 -9.96 -5.37
C PHE A 37 -4.08 -10.84 -6.61
N ASN A 38 -3.93 -10.23 -7.80
CA ASN A 38 -3.78 -10.96 -9.05
C ASN A 38 -2.72 -10.29 -9.95
N ASN A 39 -2.13 -11.07 -10.85
CA ASN A 39 -1.05 -10.63 -11.72
C ASN A 39 -1.55 -10.12 -13.09
N ASN A 40 -2.70 -9.45 -13.10
CA ASN A 40 -3.34 -8.98 -14.33
C ASN A 40 -3.02 -7.50 -14.58
N GLY A 41 -2.86 -7.16 -15.84
CA GLY A 41 -2.74 -5.77 -16.30
C GLY A 41 -1.47 -5.48 -17.11
N PRO A 42 -1.48 -4.39 -17.88
CA PRO A 42 -0.41 -4.06 -18.82
C PRO A 42 0.92 -3.70 -18.14
N LEU A 43 0.89 -3.23 -16.89
CA LEU A 43 2.12 -2.81 -16.19
C LEU A 43 2.98 -3.97 -15.69
N VAL A 44 2.52 -5.21 -15.77
CA VAL A 44 3.32 -6.37 -15.37
C VAL A 44 4.60 -6.52 -16.21
N SER A 45 4.53 -6.15 -17.49
CA SER A 45 5.67 -6.19 -18.40
C SER A 45 6.74 -5.14 -18.09
N ASP A 46 6.40 -4.11 -17.32
CA ASP A 46 7.32 -3.03 -16.94
C ASP A 46 8.13 -3.40 -15.67
N ILE A 47 7.79 -4.51 -15.01
CA ILE A 47 8.52 -4.95 -13.81
C ILE A 47 9.88 -5.52 -14.23
N PRO A 48 10.99 -5.05 -13.64
CA PRO A 48 12.33 -5.51 -13.99
C PRO A 48 12.51 -7.01 -13.72
N GLU A 49 13.28 -7.67 -14.58
CA GLU A 49 13.74 -9.02 -14.32
C GLU A 49 14.50 -9.10 -12.98
N GLY A 50 14.22 -10.14 -12.19
CA GLY A 50 14.80 -10.31 -10.86
C GLY A 50 13.94 -9.76 -9.71
N VAL A 51 12.90 -8.95 -9.99
CA VAL A 51 11.92 -8.56 -8.97
C VAL A 51 10.88 -9.66 -8.79
N THR A 52 10.80 -10.21 -7.60
CA THR A 52 9.83 -11.30 -7.31
C THR A 52 8.41 -10.76 -7.15
N ILE A 53 7.46 -11.34 -7.89
CA ILE A 53 6.03 -11.05 -7.78
C ILE A 53 5.32 -12.22 -7.09
N HIS A 54 4.76 -11.98 -5.92
CA HIS A 54 3.94 -12.94 -5.16
C HIS A 54 2.47 -12.76 -5.53
N ASN A 55 1.98 -13.55 -6.46
CA ASN A 55 0.58 -13.54 -6.88
C ASN A 55 -0.27 -14.39 -5.93
N LEU A 56 -1.21 -13.75 -5.22
CA LEU A 56 -2.11 -14.42 -4.28
C LEU A 56 -3.31 -15.11 -4.95
N LYS A 57 -3.51 -14.87 -6.24
CA LYS A 57 -4.61 -15.43 -7.04
C LYS A 57 -5.99 -15.16 -6.44
N THR A 58 -6.20 -13.92 -5.97
CA THR A 58 -7.46 -13.46 -5.37
C THR A 58 -7.89 -12.15 -6.03
N ASP A 59 -9.16 -11.77 -5.87
CA ASP A 59 -9.68 -10.53 -6.46
C ASP A 59 -10.09 -9.50 -5.41
N THR A 60 -10.07 -9.86 -4.13
CA THR A 60 -10.55 -8.97 -3.07
C THR A 60 -9.62 -8.96 -1.86
N LEU A 61 -9.51 -7.79 -1.21
CA LEU A 61 -8.75 -7.64 0.03
C LEU A 61 -9.19 -8.63 1.11
N ARG A 62 -10.51 -8.86 1.27
CA ARG A 62 -11.05 -9.75 2.29
C ARG A 62 -10.49 -11.18 2.19
N ARG A 63 -10.31 -11.68 0.96
CA ARG A 63 -9.70 -13.01 0.72
C ARG A 63 -8.19 -12.99 0.84
N SER A 64 -7.58 -11.84 0.51
CA SER A 64 -6.12 -11.70 0.45
C SER A 64 -5.47 -11.38 1.79
N ILE A 65 -6.18 -10.75 2.75
CA ILE A 65 -5.53 -10.10 3.90
C ILE A 65 -4.72 -11.09 4.74
N PHE A 66 -5.24 -12.27 5.03
CA PHE A 66 -4.49 -13.27 5.81
C PHE A 66 -3.30 -13.84 5.03
N ALA A 67 -3.45 -14.02 3.72
CA ALA A 67 -2.36 -14.44 2.84
C ALA A 67 -1.27 -13.35 2.76
N ILE A 68 -1.65 -12.07 2.68
CA ILE A 68 -0.73 -10.93 2.74
C ILE A 68 0.07 -10.97 4.04
N ILE A 69 -0.60 -11.04 5.19
CA ILE A 69 0.06 -11.04 6.50
C ILE A 69 0.98 -12.26 6.65
N GLY A 70 0.52 -13.44 6.25
CA GLY A 70 1.34 -14.66 6.24
C GLY A 70 2.59 -14.50 5.37
N LYS A 71 2.42 -13.94 4.16
CA LYS A 71 3.53 -13.70 3.23
C LYS A 71 4.51 -12.66 3.77
N LEU A 72 4.03 -11.54 4.30
CA LEU A 72 4.86 -10.50 4.90
C LEU A 72 5.72 -11.02 6.06
N LYS A 73 5.18 -11.92 6.87
CA LYS A 73 5.96 -12.59 7.93
C LYS A 73 7.09 -13.44 7.35
N SER A 74 6.82 -14.21 6.30
CA SER A 74 7.82 -15.09 5.69
C SER A 74 8.91 -14.33 4.95
N LEU A 75 8.61 -13.15 4.40
CA LEU A 75 9.55 -12.32 3.65
C LEU A 75 10.51 -11.52 4.54
N ASN A 76 10.21 -11.36 5.82
CA ASN A 76 10.99 -10.52 6.75
C ASN A 76 11.25 -9.10 6.20
N SER A 77 10.20 -8.49 5.67
CA SER A 77 10.27 -7.17 5.03
C SER A 77 10.64 -6.09 6.03
N ARG A 78 11.64 -5.26 5.73
CA ARG A 78 11.97 -4.08 6.54
C ARG A 78 10.96 -2.95 6.38
N VAL A 79 10.50 -2.76 5.15
CA VAL A 79 9.51 -1.73 4.81
C VAL A 79 8.40 -2.37 3.98
N ILE A 80 7.17 -2.10 4.35
CA ILE A 80 5.97 -2.41 3.56
C ILE A 80 5.44 -1.10 3.01
N PHE A 81 5.21 -1.04 1.69
CA PHE A 81 4.68 0.13 1.02
C PHE A 81 3.33 -0.17 0.36
N SER A 82 2.35 0.68 0.62
CA SER A 82 1.03 0.62 -0.04
C SER A 82 0.51 2.00 -0.41
N THR A 83 -0.27 2.09 -1.48
CA THR A 83 -0.84 3.35 -1.99
C THR A 83 -2.36 3.33 -2.14
N PHE A 84 -3.03 2.28 -1.68
CA PHE A 84 -4.50 2.16 -1.75
C PHE A 84 -5.09 2.27 -0.36
N GLY A 85 -5.94 3.25 -0.11
CA GLY A 85 -6.48 3.56 1.21
C GLY A 85 -7.09 2.35 1.94
N TYR A 86 -7.82 1.47 1.23
CA TYR A 86 -8.39 0.26 1.81
C TYR A 86 -7.31 -0.79 2.20
N ILE A 87 -6.19 -0.86 1.44
CA ILE A 87 -5.04 -1.71 1.79
C ILE A 87 -4.28 -1.08 2.95
N ASN A 88 -4.08 0.25 2.93
CA ASN A 88 -3.45 1.00 4.00
C ASN A 88 -4.15 0.73 5.34
N VAL A 89 -5.48 0.89 5.37
CA VAL A 89 -6.30 0.60 6.55
C VAL A 89 -6.12 -0.85 7.03
N ALA A 90 -6.16 -1.82 6.12
CA ALA A 90 -6.01 -3.22 6.47
C ALA A 90 -4.62 -3.53 7.05
N LEU A 91 -3.55 -3.04 6.45
CA LEU A 91 -2.19 -3.21 6.96
C LEU A 91 -2.02 -2.63 8.37
N LEU A 92 -2.56 -1.44 8.60
CA LEU A 92 -2.48 -0.76 9.89
C LEU A 92 -3.35 -1.46 10.96
N LEU A 93 -4.50 -1.98 10.57
CA LEU A 93 -5.37 -2.76 11.46
C LEU A 93 -4.70 -4.07 11.92
N PHE A 94 -4.01 -4.74 11.01
CA PHE A 94 -3.31 -6.01 11.27
C PHE A 94 -1.82 -5.84 11.64
N ARG A 95 -1.37 -4.60 11.89
CA ARG A 95 0.03 -4.30 12.21
C ARG A 95 0.60 -5.16 13.34
N PHE A 96 -0.18 -5.46 14.36
CA PHE A 96 0.29 -6.22 15.51
C PHE A 96 0.66 -7.69 15.19
N PHE A 97 0.23 -8.20 14.04
CA PHE A 97 0.65 -9.52 13.55
C PHE A 97 2.00 -9.48 12.80
N LEU A 98 2.51 -8.32 12.47
CA LEU A 98 3.76 -8.15 11.75
C LEU A 98 4.94 -8.02 12.74
N PRO A 99 6.18 -8.35 12.31
CA PRO A 99 7.37 -8.11 13.12
C PRO A 99 7.47 -6.63 13.57
N LYS A 100 7.92 -6.38 14.79
CA LYS A 100 7.99 -5.03 15.37
C LYS A 100 8.91 -4.09 14.59
N GLU A 101 9.95 -4.63 14.00
CA GLU A 101 10.97 -3.93 13.22
C GLU A 101 10.46 -3.51 11.83
N THR A 102 9.38 -4.12 11.37
CA THR A 102 8.79 -3.81 10.06
C THR A 102 8.14 -2.43 10.07
N LYS A 103 8.55 -1.57 9.15
CA LYS A 103 7.98 -0.23 8.96
C LYS A 103 6.86 -0.27 7.93
N ILE A 104 5.74 0.36 8.24
CA ILE A 104 4.61 0.50 7.31
C ILE A 104 4.59 1.93 6.79
N TRP A 105 4.91 2.08 5.51
CA TRP A 105 4.82 3.33 4.77
C TRP A 105 3.58 3.32 3.91
N ILE A 106 2.70 4.26 4.14
CA ILE A 106 1.47 4.41 3.37
C ILE A 106 1.54 5.68 2.53
N ARG A 107 1.01 5.61 1.34
CA ARG A 107 0.83 6.76 0.45
C ARG A 107 -0.64 6.93 0.15
N GLU A 108 -1.10 8.15 0.08
CA GLU A 108 -2.41 8.46 -0.48
C GLU A 108 -2.28 9.02 -1.89
N ALA A 109 -3.09 8.49 -2.79
CA ALA A 109 -3.10 8.92 -4.19
C ALA A 109 -4.07 10.08 -4.43
N ASN A 110 -5.16 10.12 -3.64
CA ASN A 110 -6.22 11.12 -3.76
C ASN A 110 -6.45 11.82 -2.41
N LEU A 111 -6.95 13.06 -2.47
CA LEU A 111 -7.37 13.79 -1.28
C LEU A 111 -8.45 12.99 -0.52
N PRO A 112 -8.34 12.81 0.80
CA PRO A 112 -9.37 12.17 1.62
C PRO A 112 -10.76 12.78 1.44
N SER A 113 -10.85 14.11 1.35
CA SER A 113 -12.12 14.82 1.07
C SER A 113 -12.80 14.41 -0.24
N ILE A 114 -12.04 13.90 -1.20
CA ILE A 114 -12.54 13.41 -2.49
C ILE A 114 -12.77 11.88 -2.45
N SER A 115 -11.83 11.14 -1.91
CA SER A 115 -11.86 9.67 -1.98
C SER A 115 -12.81 9.02 -0.98
N LEU A 116 -12.94 9.59 0.23
CA LEU A 116 -13.77 9.01 1.29
C LEU A 116 -15.27 9.07 0.98
N PRO A 117 -15.84 10.18 0.48
CA PRO A 117 -17.27 10.21 0.12
C PRO A 117 -17.66 9.17 -0.95
N ASN A 118 -16.72 8.85 -1.85
CA ASN A 118 -16.92 7.87 -2.92
C ASN A 118 -16.69 6.41 -2.47
N ASN A 119 -16.34 6.20 -1.20
CA ASN A 119 -16.16 4.86 -0.66
C ASN A 119 -17.51 4.20 -0.35
N PRO A 120 -17.68 2.88 -0.54
CA PRO A 120 -18.91 2.17 -0.16
C PRO A 120 -19.34 2.35 1.31
N ARG A 121 -18.40 2.65 2.20
CA ARG A 121 -18.62 2.88 3.63
C ARG A 121 -17.89 4.13 4.12
N PRO A 122 -18.30 5.33 3.70
CA PRO A 122 -17.51 6.54 3.89
C PRO A 122 -17.32 6.90 5.38
N LYS A 123 -18.35 6.79 6.21
CA LYS A 123 -18.28 7.07 7.64
C LYS A 123 -17.30 6.13 8.37
N LEU A 124 -17.36 4.83 8.05
CA LEU A 124 -16.46 3.83 8.62
C LEU A 124 -15.02 4.10 8.21
N MET A 125 -14.77 4.36 6.92
CA MET A 125 -13.43 4.65 6.43
C MET A 125 -12.86 5.93 7.06
N ASN A 126 -13.67 6.97 7.24
CA ASN A 126 -13.24 8.19 7.93
C ASN A 126 -12.78 7.90 9.37
N ILE A 127 -13.56 7.12 10.13
CA ILE A 127 -13.18 6.70 11.48
C ILE A 127 -11.87 5.89 11.47
N LEU A 128 -11.74 4.94 10.54
CA LEU A 128 -10.55 4.11 10.43
C LEU A 128 -9.31 4.93 10.05
N TYR A 129 -9.45 5.92 9.17
CA TYR A 129 -8.35 6.85 8.85
C TYR A 129 -7.88 7.59 10.11
N ARG A 130 -8.81 8.21 10.87
CA ARG A 130 -8.50 8.92 12.12
C ARG A 130 -7.81 8.05 13.17
N LEU A 131 -8.22 6.80 13.30
CA LEU A 131 -7.69 5.89 14.32
C LEU A 131 -6.40 5.18 13.92
N LEU A 132 -6.26 4.85 12.64
CA LEU A 132 -5.20 3.94 12.19
C LEU A 132 -4.04 4.66 11.51
N TYR A 133 -4.25 5.73 10.74
CA TYR A 133 -3.19 6.34 9.95
C TYR A 133 -2.04 6.87 10.81
N LYS A 134 -2.32 7.37 12.00
CA LYS A 134 -1.31 7.75 12.99
C LYS A 134 -0.42 6.60 13.47
N LYS A 135 -0.78 5.35 13.18
CA LYS A 135 0.03 4.16 13.48
C LYS A 135 0.99 3.80 12.34
N SER A 136 0.94 4.51 11.22
CA SER A 136 1.92 4.33 10.14
C SER A 136 3.27 4.90 10.55
N ASP A 137 4.35 4.31 10.05
CA ASP A 137 5.70 4.85 10.29
C ASP A 137 5.98 6.04 9.37
N ARG A 138 5.32 6.10 8.21
CA ARG A 138 5.34 7.24 7.28
C ARG A 138 4.01 7.33 6.54
N LEU A 139 3.48 8.54 6.46
CA LEU A 139 2.39 8.92 5.56
C LEU A 139 2.95 9.82 4.46
N ILE A 140 2.82 9.38 3.22
CA ILE A 140 3.32 10.09 2.05
C ILE A 140 2.15 10.77 1.36
N CYS A 141 2.15 12.09 1.40
CA CYS A 141 1.17 12.95 0.74
C CYS A 141 1.71 13.43 -0.60
N THR A 142 0.86 13.47 -1.63
CA THR A 142 1.24 13.88 -2.99
C THR A 142 1.23 15.39 -3.18
N SER A 143 0.73 16.15 -2.20
CA SER A 143 0.69 17.62 -2.24
C SER A 143 0.62 18.21 -0.83
N GLU A 144 1.02 19.48 -0.70
CA GLU A 144 0.85 20.24 0.56
C GLU A 144 -0.62 20.35 0.96
N ARG A 145 -1.54 20.46 0.02
CA ARG A 145 -2.98 20.44 0.29
C ARG A 145 -3.39 19.14 0.98
N MET A 146 -2.93 18.01 0.49
CA MET A 146 -3.24 16.70 1.10
C MET A 146 -2.63 16.59 2.50
N LYS A 147 -1.40 17.03 2.69
CA LYS A 147 -0.74 17.06 3.99
C LYS A 147 -1.54 17.91 4.99
N ASN A 148 -1.95 19.10 4.59
CA ASN A 148 -2.75 19.99 5.45
C ASN A 148 -4.10 19.37 5.81
N GLU A 149 -4.77 18.68 4.88
CA GLU A 149 -6.01 17.96 5.15
C GLU A 149 -5.80 16.84 6.19
N PHE A 150 -4.70 16.07 6.09
CA PHE A 150 -4.39 15.06 7.11
C PHE A 150 -4.10 15.68 8.47
N ILE A 151 -3.38 16.80 8.54
CA ILE A 151 -3.09 17.50 9.79
C ILE A 151 -4.39 18.05 10.42
N LEU A 152 -5.22 18.74 9.66
CA LEU A 152 -6.39 19.46 10.18
C LEU A 152 -7.58 18.54 10.46
N ASP A 153 -7.87 17.61 9.55
CA ASP A 153 -9.09 16.80 9.62
C ASP A 153 -8.87 15.44 10.29
N PHE A 154 -7.66 14.91 10.24
CA PHE A 154 -7.33 13.59 10.77
C PHE A 154 -6.37 13.62 11.96
N PHE A 155 -5.79 14.79 12.28
CA PHE A 155 -4.84 14.98 13.38
C PHE A 155 -3.59 14.09 13.29
N ILE A 156 -3.00 14.02 12.08
CA ILE A 156 -1.86 13.17 11.75
C ILE A 156 -0.67 14.02 11.30
#